data_13a1fbf1150d70c80be4b3caf52ec360
#
_entry.id   13a1fbf1150d70c80be4b3caf52ec360
#
_cell.length_a   1.000
_cell.length_b   1.000
_cell.length_c   1.000
_cell.angle_alpha   90.00
_cell.angle_beta   90.00
_cell.angle_gamma   90.00
#
_symmetry.space_group_name_H-M   'P 1'
#
loop_
_entity.id
_entity.type
_entity.pdbx_description
1 polymer ?
#
loop_
_entity_poly.entity_id
_entity_poly.type
_entity_poly.pdbx_seq_one_letter_code
_entity_poly.pdbx_strand_id
1 'polypeptide(L)'
;MDNKLDIILAEISAGELIDKITILEIKKIKISNKEKLNDIEKELSSLNGTMKKSIPDQNLIKDLIIKLKEINLKLWDIEDGKRAAEKENSFNEKFIELARNVYKFNDERAKIKLAINNALGSNIKEVKSYE
;
A
#
# COMPACT_ATOMS: atom_id res chain seq x y z
N MET A 1 -31.14 13.53 8.87
CA MET A 1 -30.25 13.44 10.05
C MET A 1 -28.90 12.87 9.64
N ASP A 2 -27.84 13.59 9.93
CA ASP A 2 -26.50 13.19 9.56
C ASP A 2 -25.95 12.12 10.50
N ASN A 3 -25.59 10.97 9.93
CA ASN A 3 -24.89 9.91 10.65
C ASN A 3 -23.38 10.00 10.43
N LYS A 4 -22.87 11.23 10.32
CA LYS A 4 -21.44 11.43 10.13
C LYS A 4 -20.68 11.21 11.41
N LEU A 5 -19.66 10.40 11.33
CA LEU A 5 -18.67 10.27 12.40
C LEU A 5 -17.69 11.43 12.35
N ASP A 6 -17.18 11.79 13.50
CA ASP A 6 -16.02 12.67 13.56
C ASP A 6 -14.78 11.97 12.96
N ILE A 7 -13.75 12.76 12.67
CA ILE A 7 -12.50 12.23 12.19
C ILE A 7 -11.94 11.22 13.19
N ILE A 8 -11.57 10.04 12.72
CA ILE A 8 -10.95 9.02 13.53
C ILE A 8 -9.44 9.07 13.32
N LEU A 9 -8.71 9.26 14.40
CA LEU A 9 -7.24 9.30 14.37
C LEU A 9 -6.69 8.06 15.06
N ALA A 10 -5.66 7.48 14.49
CA ALA A 10 -4.95 6.36 15.06
C ALA A 10 -3.46 6.51 14.77
N GLU A 11 -2.63 6.13 15.72
CA GLU A 11 -1.19 6.11 15.49
C GLU A 11 -0.83 4.93 14.58
N ILE A 12 -0.06 5.23 13.54
CA ILE A 12 0.44 4.21 12.61
C ILE A 12 1.94 4.34 12.46
N SER A 13 2.58 3.29 11.97
CA SER A 13 4.02 3.34 11.67
C SER A 13 4.29 4.19 10.43
N ALA A 14 5.52 4.68 10.32
CA ALA A 14 5.97 5.41 9.14
C ALA A 14 5.84 4.56 7.88
N GLY A 15 6.22 3.28 7.96
CA GLY A 15 6.08 2.35 6.84
C GLY A 15 4.64 2.15 6.39
N GLU A 16 3.71 2.07 7.34
CA GLU A 16 2.29 1.95 7.03
C GLU A 16 1.74 3.20 6.33
N LEU A 17 2.13 4.38 6.79
CA LEU A 17 1.72 5.64 6.16
C LEU A 17 2.17 5.69 4.71
N ILE A 18 3.44 5.40 4.46
CA ILE A 18 4.01 5.46 3.12
C ILE A 18 3.42 4.38 2.21
N ASP A 19 3.20 3.18 2.74
CA ASP A 19 2.54 2.10 2.01
C ASP A 19 1.14 2.53 1.54
N LYS A 20 0.34 3.10 2.42
CA LYS A 20 -0.99 3.62 2.06
C LYS A 20 -0.91 4.68 0.97
N ILE A 21 0.04 5.60 1.06
CA ILE A 21 0.23 6.64 0.05
C ILE A 21 0.57 6.03 -1.31
N THR A 22 1.50 5.07 -1.36
CA THR A 22 1.87 4.42 -2.63
C THR A 22 0.70 3.67 -3.25
N ILE A 23 -0.09 2.99 -2.43
CA ILE A 23 -1.29 2.28 -2.91
C ILE A 23 -2.33 3.25 -3.47
N LEU A 24 -2.56 4.37 -2.79
CA LEU A 24 -3.49 5.39 -3.28
C LEU A 24 -3.03 6.03 -4.59
N GLU A 25 -1.73 6.26 -4.73
CA GLU A 25 -1.16 6.73 -5.99
C GLU A 25 -1.40 5.76 -7.14
N ILE A 26 -1.26 4.45 -6.87
CA ILE A 26 -1.55 3.41 -7.85
C ILE A 26 -3.04 3.41 -8.22
N LYS A 27 -3.91 3.46 -7.21
CA LYS A 27 -5.36 3.52 -7.42
C LYS A 27 -5.75 4.71 -8.29
N LYS A 28 -5.13 5.87 -8.06
CA LYS A 28 -5.38 7.08 -8.83
C LYS A 28 -5.08 6.88 -10.31
N ILE A 29 -4.06 6.09 -10.64
CA ILE A 29 -3.69 5.79 -12.03
C ILE A 29 -4.61 4.73 -12.64
N LYS A 30 -4.95 3.69 -11.87
CA LYS A 30 -5.65 2.50 -12.35
C LYS A 30 -7.16 2.65 -12.41
N ILE A 31 -7.75 3.47 -11.56
CA ILE A 31 -9.20 3.62 -11.44
C ILE A 31 -9.67 4.80 -12.26
N SER A 32 -10.75 4.63 -13.02
CA SER A 32 -11.32 5.67 -13.88
C SER A 32 -12.67 6.22 -13.38
N ASN A 33 -13.33 5.55 -12.45
CA ASN A 33 -14.61 5.99 -11.90
C ASN A 33 -14.44 7.29 -11.12
N LYS A 34 -15.17 8.34 -11.49
CA LYS A 34 -15.03 9.69 -10.92
C LYS A 34 -15.33 9.76 -9.43
N GLU A 35 -16.37 9.06 -8.96
CA GLU A 35 -16.74 9.07 -7.54
C GLU A 35 -15.65 8.42 -6.71
N LYS A 36 -15.12 7.29 -7.17
CA LYS A 36 -14.01 6.61 -6.51
C LYS A 36 -12.74 7.45 -6.53
N LEU A 37 -12.46 8.14 -7.64
CA LEU A 37 -11.29 9.02 -7.73
C LEU A 37 -11.39 10.19 -6.75
N ASN A 38 -12.58 10.75 -6.55
CA ASN A 38 -12.77 11.81 -5.55
C ASN A 38 -12.42 11.33 -4.14
N ASP A 39 -12.86 10.14 -3.78
CA ASP A 39 -12.54 9.55 -2.48
C ASP A 39 -11.05 9.25 -2.34
N ILE A 40 -10.44 8.72 -3.41
CA ILE A 40 -9.00 8.44 -3.44
C ILE A 40 -8.19 9.72 -3.27
N GLU A 41 -8.54 10.78 -3.99
CA GLU A 41 -7.84 12.05 -3.90
C GLU A 41 -7.98 12.70 -2.53
N LYS A 42 -9.16 12.59 -1.93
CA LYS A 42 -9.41 13.11 -0.58
C LYS A 42 -8.52 12.40 0.45
N GLU A 43 -8.48 11.08 0.40
CA GLU A 43 -7.63 10.29 1.31
C GLU A 43 -6.15 10.56 1.05
N LEU A 44 -5.73 10.57 -0.21
CA LEU A 44 -4.33 10.82 -0.59
C LEU A 44 -3.87 12.21 -0.13
N SER A 45 -4.70 13.23 -0.31
CA SER A 45 -4.40 14.59 0.14
C SER A 45 -4.21 14.64 1.66
N SER A 46 -5.08 13.97 2.41
CA SER A 46 -4.99 13.89 3.86
C SER A 46 -3.68 13.21 4.30
N LEU A 47 -3.35 12.07 3.70
CA LEU A 47 -2.14 11.34 4.06
C LEU A 47 -0.86 12.06 3.64
N ASN A 48 -0.86 12.74 2.49
CA ASN A 48 0.26 13.57 2.08
C ASN A 48 0.49 14.73 3.03
N GLY A 49 -0.57 15.33 3.55
CA GLY A 49 -0.48 16.37 4.58
C GLY A 49 0.19 15.85 5.84
N THR A 50 -0.21 14.65 6.29
CA THR A 50 0.39 13.97 7.43
C THR A 50 1.88 13.67 7.17
N MET A 51 2.20 13.20 5.98
CA MET A 51 3.60 12.90 5.61
C MET A 51 4.49 14.14 5.65
N LYS A 52 4.03 15.25 5.08
CA LYS A 52 4.79 16.52 5.12
C LYS A 52 5.06 16.99 6.53
N LYS A 53 4.07 16.85 7.40
CA LYS A 53 4.16 17.27 8.79
C LYS A 53 5.07 16.36 9.61
N SER A 54 4.92 15.04 9.45
CA SER A 54 5.60 14.05 10.28
C SER A 54 6.95 13.60 9.75
N ILE A 55 7.14 13.63 8.44
CA ILE A 55 8.37 13.20 7.76
C ILE A 55 8.79 14.30 6.78
N PRO A 56 9.27 15.45 7.29
CA PRO A 56 9.64 16.57 6.40
C PRO A 56 10.87 16.27 5.53
N ASP A 57 11.80 15.44 6.02
CA ASP A 57 12.98 15.01 5.26
C ASP A 57 12.82 13.56 4.84
N GLN A 58 12.67 13.32 3.55
CA GLN A 58 12.46 12.00 2.97
C GLN A 58 13.71 11.42 2.31
N ASN A 59 14.84 12.11 2.39
CA ASN A 59 16.06 11.69 1.69
C ASN A 59 16.55 10.32 2.11
N LEU A 60 16.44 9.98 3.40
CA LEU A 60 16.88 8.69 3.94
C LEU A 60 16.08 7.50 3.41
N ILE A 61 14.85 7.73 2.96
CA ILE A 61 13.93 6.66 2.57
C ILE A 61 13.48 6.73 1.12
N LYS A 62 14.04 7.65 0.35
CA LYS A 62 13.66 7.87 -1.05
C LYS A 62 13.68 6.59 -1.88
N ASP A 63 14.76 5.82 -1.79
CA ASP A 63 14.89 4.57 -2.53
C ASP A 63 13.91 3.50 -2.04
N LEU A 64 13.64 3.49 -0.73
CA LEU A 64 12.68 2.56 -0.13
C LEU A 64 11.26 2.86 -0.59
N ILE A 65 10.89 4.13 -0.73
CA ILE A 65 9.58 4.54 -1.25
C ILE A 65 9.41 4.03 -2.69
N ILE A 66 10.43 4.19 -3.52
CA ILE A 66 10.41 3.73 -4.91
C ILE A 66 10.22 2.20 -4.97
N LYS A 67 10.99 1.46 -4.17
CA LYS A 67 10.87 0.00 -4.09
C LYS A 67 9.49 -0.45 -3.62
N LEU A 68 8.94 0.24 -2.62
CA LEU A 68 7.62 -0.08 -2.09
C LEU A 68 6.54 0.11 -3.15
N LYS A 69 6.62 1.18 -3.92
CA LYS A 69 5.67 1.43 -5.01
C LYS A 69 5.79 0.36 -6.10
N GLU A 70 7.01 -0.04 -6.46
CA GLU A 70 7.23 -1.12 -7.43
C GLU A 70 6.61 -2.43 -6.97
N ILE A 71 6.80 -2.81 -5.72
CA ILE A 71 6.22 -4.02 -5.15
C ILE A 71 4.69 -3.94 -5.15
N ASN A 72 4.14 -2.81 -4.76
CA ASN A 72 2.69 -2.62 -4.74
C ASN A 72 2.08 -2.67 -6.15
N LEU A 73 2.79 -2.17 -7.16
CA LEU A 73 2.37 -2.31 -8.56
C LEU A 73 2.35 -3.77 -9.01
N LYS A 74 3.37 -4.54 -8.65
CA LYS A 74 3.41 -5.98 -8.94
C LYS A 74 2.26 -6.72 -8.28
N LEU A 75 1.97 -6.40 -7.02
CA LEU A 75 0.84 -6.99 -6.29
C LEU A 75 -0.50 -6.63 -6.94
N TRP A 76 -0.65 -5.41 -7.40
CA TRP A 76 -1.84 -4.98 -8.13
C TRP A 76 -2.08 -5.84 -9.37
N ASP A 77 -1.03 -6.01 -10.18
CA ASP A 77 -1.12 -6.81 -11.41
C ASP A 77 -1.41 -8.30 -11.11
N ILE A 78 -0.83 -8.83 -10.04
CA ILE A 78 -1.09 -10.21 -9.60
C ILE A 78 -2.56 -10.38 -9.20
N GLU A 79 -3.11 -9.44 -8.43
CA GLU A 79 -4.52 -9.50 -8.02
C GLU A 79 -5.46 -9.39 -9.22
N ASP A 80 -5.14 -8.55 -10.21
CA ASP A 80 -5.90 -8.47 -11.44
C ASP A 80 -5.83 -9.79 -12.22
N GLY A 81 -4.65 -10.39 -12.31
CA GLY A 81 -4.46 -11.69 -12.97
C GLY A 81 -5.25 -12.81 -12.29
N LYS A 82 -5.28 -12.82 -10.97
CA LYS A 82 -6.05 -13.81 -10.20
C LYS A 82 -7.56 -13.64 -10.44
N ARG A 83 -8.05 -12.41 -10.47
CA ARG A 83 -9.47 -12.14 -10.74
C ARG A 83 -9.86 -12.52 -12.16
N ALA A 84 -8.99 -12.28 -13.13
CA ALA A 84 -9.20 -12.71 -14.51
C ALA A 84 -9.27 -14.23 -14.60
N ALA A 85 -8.38 -14.95 -13.93
CA ALA A 85 -8.37 -16.41 -13.88
C ALA A 85 -9.66 -16.95 -13.25
N GLU A 86 -10.14 -16.30 -12.17
CA GLU A 86 -11.40 -16.67 -11.52
C GLU A 86 -12.59 -16.54 -12.47
N LYS A 87 -12.66 -15.46 -13.23
CA LYS A 87 -13.72 -15.26 -14.22
C LYS A 87 -13.73 -16.32 -15.31
N GLU A 88 -12.56 -16.79 -15.72
CA GLU A 88 -12.39 -17.79 -16.78
C GLU A 88 -12.38 -19.22 -16.25
N ASN A 89 -12.48 -19.41 -14.94
CA ASN A 89 -12.30 -20.71 -14.28
C ASN A 89 -10.98 -21.39 -14.67
N SER A 90 -9.92 -20.58 -14.87
CA SER A 90 -8.59 -21.05 -15.25
C SER A 90 -7.69 -21.16 -14.03
N PHE A 91 -7.66 -22.35 -13.41
CA PHE A 91 -6.85 -22.61 -12.22
C PHE A 91 -5.66 -23.53 -12.56
N ASN A 92 -4.93 -23.14 -13.59
CA ASN A 92 -3.77 -23.86 -14.11
C ASN A 92 -2.48 -23.45 -13.37
N GLU A 93 -1.34 -23.88 -13.88
CA GLU A 93 -0.03 -23.56 -13.30
C GLU A 93 0.22 -22.06 -13.21
N LYS A 94 -0.28 -21.30 -14.18
CA LYS A 94 -0.15 -19.85 -14.21
C LYS A 94 -0.87 -19.19 -13.02
N PHE A 95 -2.06 -19.69 -12.68
CA PHE A 95 -2.79 -19.24 -11.49
C PHE A 95 -2.03 -19.58 -10.21
N ILE A 96 -1.47 -20.78 -10.13
CA ILE A 96 -0.66 -21.22 -8.97
C ILE A 96 0.55 -20.31 -8.80
N GLU A 97 1.22 -19.96 -9.89
CA GLU A 97 2.36 -19.05 -9.86
C GLU A 97 1.96 -17.66 -9.35
N LEU A 98 0.84 -17.13 -9.83
CA LEU A 98 0.29 -15.85 -9.34
C LEU A 98 0.03 -15.93 -7.84
N ALA A 99 -0.61 -17.00 -7.37
CA ALA A 99 -0.91 -17.19 -5.96
C ALA A 99 0.34 -17.29 -5.09
N ARG A 100 1.38 -17.97 -5.56
CA ARG A 100 2.68 -18.04 -4.87
C ARG A 100 3.36 -16.68 -4.79
N ASN A 101 3.28 -15.89 -5.85
CA ASN A 101 3.89 -14.58 -5.90
C ASN A 101 3.24 -13.60 -4.94
N VAL A 102 1.97 -13.79 -4.59
CA VAL A 102 1.31 -12.94 -3.58
C VAL A 102 2.08 -12.95 -2.26
N TYR A 103 2.36 -14.13 -1.69
CA TYR A 103 3.05 -14.16 -0.41
C TYR A 103 4.50 -13.71 -0.52
N LYS A 104 5.17 -14.01 -1.62
CA LYS A 104 6.57 -13.58 -1.83
C LYS A 104 6.70 -12.06 -1.85
N PHE A 105 5.84 -11.39 -2.64
CA PHE A 105 5.88 -9.94 -2.73
C PHE A 105 5.34 -9.26 -1.47
N ASN A 106 4.36 -9.87 -0.78
CA ASN A 106 3.93 -9.36 0.52
C ASN A 106 5.04 -9.46 1.57
N ASP A 107 5.86 -10.50 1.53
CA ASP A 107 7.02 -10.61 2.41
C ASP A 107 8.05 -9.52 2.12
N GLU A 108 8.34 -9.26 0.85
CA GLU A 108 9.22 -8.16 0.45
C GLU A 108 8.66 -6.80 0.86
N ARG A 109 7.37 -6.60 0.67
CA ARG A 109 6.66 -5.40 1.09
C ARG A 109 6.82 -5.16 2.59
N ALA A 110 6.63 -6.19 3.40
CA ALA A 110 6.80 -6.11 4.85
C ALA A 110 8.22 -5.74 5.23
N LYS A 111 9.23 -6.31 4.55
CA LYS A 111 10.64 -5.97 4.79
C LYS A 111 10.94 -4.51 4.47
N ILE A 112 10.40 -4.00 3.37
CA ILE A 112 10.60 -2.60 2.98
C ILE A 112 9.94 -1.67 3.99
N LYS A 113 8.71 -1.97 4.41
CA LYS A 113 8.02 -1.20 5.45
C LYS A 113 8.81 -1.16 6.75
N LEU A 114 9.35 -2.30 7.16
CA LEU A 114 10.19 -2.38 8.36
C LEU A 114 11.48 -1.58 8.19
N ALA A 115 12.11 -1.63 7.03
CA ALA A 115 13.30 -0.83 6.75
C ALA A 115 13.01 0.67 6.86
N ILE A 116 11.86 1.13 6.37
CA ILE A 116 11.41 2.51 6.52
C ILE A 116 11.23 2.87 8.00
N ASN A 117 10.56 2.01 8.76
CA ASN A 117 10.35 2.21 10.20
C ASN A 117 11.68 2.34 10.94
N ASN A 118 12.64 1.48 10.62
CA ASN A 118 13.95 1.50 11.27
C ASN A 118 14.76 2.74 10.87
N ALA A 119 14.72 3.13 9.60
CA ALA A 119 15.44 4.31 9.11
C ALA A 119 14.94 5.61 9.77
N LEU A 120 13.64 5.71 10.02
CA LEU A 120 13.00 6.90 10.58
C LEU A 120 12.80 6.84 12.10
N GLY A 121 13.10 5.71 12.73
CA GLY A 121 12.86 5.52 14.15
C GLY A 121 11.38 5.59 14.53
N SER A 122 10.54 4.91 13.76
CA SER A 122 9.09 4.89 13.98
C SER A 122 8.74 4.36 15.37
N ASN A 123 7.83 5.05 16.07
CA ASN A 123 7.35 4.62 17.39
C ASN A 123 6.61 3.29 17.32
N ILE A 124 5.84 3.10 16.24
CA ILE A 124 5.07 1.88 16.02
C ILE A 124 5.71 1.12 14.87
N LYS A 125 5.87 -0.18 15.05
CA LYS A 125 6.38 -1.08 14.02
C LYS A 125 5.47 -2.28 13.90
N GLU A 126 5.07 -2.59 12.68
CA GLU A 126 4.28 -3.79 12.40
C GLU A 126 5.14 -5.04 12.59
N VAL A 127 4.57 -6.04 13.25
CA VAL A 127 5.22 -7.34 13.45
C VAL A 127 4.47 -8.40 12.65
N LYS A 128 5.22 -9.18 11.88
CA LYS A 128 4.67 -10.33 11.15
C LYS A 128 4.87 -11.60 11.97
N SER A 129 3.90 -12.51 11.89
CA SER A 129 3.88 -13.74 12.69
C SER A 129 4.54 -14.93 12.00
N TYR A 130 4.93 -14.80 10.77
CA TYR A 130 5.66 -15.87 10.07
C TYR A 130 7.13 -15.84 10.49
N GLU A 131 7.61 -16.91 11.02
CA GLU A 131 9.00 -17.06 11.46
C GLU A 131 9.68 -18.20 10.72
#